data_7ec74f726f635dc47c96f657bd8ee9c9
#
_entry.id   7ec74f726f635dc47c96f657bd8ee9c9
#
_cell.length_a   1.000
_cell.length_b   1.000
_cell.length_c   1.000
_cell.angle_alpha   90.00
_cell.angle_beta   90.00
_cell.angle_gamma   90.00
#
_symmetry.space_group_name_H-M   'P 1'
#
loop_
_entity.id
_entity.type
_entity.pdbx_description
1 polymer ?
#
loop_
_entity_poly.entity_id
_entity_poly.type
_entity_poly.pdbx_seq_one_letter_code
_entity_poly.pdbx_strand_id
1 'polypeptide(L)'
;MATNAAPPTRTPAPRARRGGALWLWLTLLAVVALATLYVWAMFSWSYSSGERAGWVQKFSKKGWICKTWEGEIALVTMPGTAQEKFPFTVWDERVAAQINAAMGKRVSLHYDEKVGLPGTCFGETRYWVNGVKAVEEIPLAPGIVVPAPAPAVPALPQAPAAPK
;
A
#
# COMPACT_ATOMS: atom_id res chain seq x y z
N MET A 1 29.63 84.81 23.17
CA MET A 1 29.23 84.02 22.05
C MET A 1 28.85 82.63 22.55
N ALA A 2 27.53 82.36 22.66
CA ALA A 2 27.09 81.06 23.17
C ALA A 2 26.63 80.20 21.95
N THR A 3 27.37 79.13 21.71
CA THR A 3 27.11 78.17 20.62
C THR A 3 25.97 77.26 21.01
N ASN A 4 24.82 77.45 20.34
CA ASN A 4 23.62 76.70 20.55
C ASN A 4 23.72 75.36 19.75
N ALA A 5 24.12 74.27 20.42
CA ALA A 5 24.19 72.95 19.79
C ALA A 5 22.80 72.34 19.74
N ALA A 6 22.31 72.03 18.53
CA ALA A 6 21.02 71.36 18.31
C ALA A 6 21.05 69.93 18.90
N PRO A 7 19.92 69.47 19.51
CA PRO A 7 19.88 68.11 20.08
C PRO A 7 19.86 67.05 18.96
N PRO A 8 20.48 65.85 19.22
CA PRO A 8 20.55 64.80 18.22
C PRO A 8 19.16 64.22 17.94
N THR A 9 18.79 64.19 16.66
CA THR A 9 17.56 63.57 16.16
C THR A 9 17.61 62.05 16.40
N ARG A 10 16.79 61.54 17.29
CA ARG A 10 16.61 60.09 17.50
C ARG A 10 15.86 59.49 16.32
N THR A 11 16.56 58.69 15.55
CA THR A 11 15.94 57.82 14.51
C THR A 11 15.02 56.83 15.18
N PRO A 12 13.74 56.73 14.78
CA PRO A 12 12.83 55.74 15.36
C PRO A 12 13.30 54.34 14.99
N ALA A 13 13.45 53.47 15.99
CA ALA A 13 13.82 52.07 15.79
C ALA A 13 12.72 51.35 14.94
N PRO A 14 13.12 50.45 13.98
CA PRO A 14 12.15 49.76 13.16
C PRO A 14 11.26 48.89 14.07
N ARG A 15 9.95 49.17 14.03
CA ARG A 15 8.97 48.35 14.72
C ARG A 15 8.99 46.94 14.08
N ALA A 16 9.54 45.96 14.83
CA ALA A 16 9.51 44.57 14.46
C ALA A 16 8.02 44.18 14.20
N ARG A 17 7.69 43.85 12.95
CA ARG A 17 6.36 43.37 12.54
C ARG A 17 6.12 42.00 13.16
N ARG A 18 5.65 41.94 14.40
CA ARG A 18 5.26 40.70 15.09
C ARG A 18 4.12 39.94 14.39
N GLY A 19 3.42 40.57 13.42
CA GLY A 19 2.37 39.95 12.63
C GLY A 19 2.86 38.94 11.59
N GLY A 20 4.11 39.08 11.08
CA GLY A 20 4.60 38.21 10.00
C GLY A 20 4.79 36.74 10.41
N ALA A 21 5.27 36.49 11.62
CA ALA A 21 5.46 35.12 12.11
C ALA A 21 4.11 34.39 12.31
N LEU A 22 3.12 35.09 12.85
CA LEU A 22 1.79 34.51 13.07
C LEU A 22 1.10 34.13 11.74
N TRP A 23 1.22 34.99 10.73
CA TRP A 23 0.72 34.68 9.39
C TRP A 23 1.43 33.47 8.76
N LEU A 24 2.74 33.34 8.92
CA LEU A 24 3.52 32.18 8.45
C LEU A 24 3.04 30.89 9.12
N TRP A 25 2.82 30.90 10.44
CA TRP A 25 2.29 29.75 11.15
C TRP A 25 0.87 29.38 10.74
N LEU A 26 -0.01 30.38 10.53
CA LEU A 26 -1.37 30.14 10.06
C LEU A 26 -1.38 29.55 8.64
N THR A 27 -0.56 30.06 7.73
CA THR A 27 -0.45 29.50 6.37
C THR A 27 0.11 28.11 6.37
N LEU A 28 1.15 27.82 7.18
CA LEU A 28 1.70 26.48 7.33
C LEU A 28 0.65 25.50 7.85
N LEU A 29 -0.09 25.90 8.89
CA LEU A 29 -1.15 25.08 9.48
C LEU A 29 -2.28 24.84 8.46
N ALA A 30 -2.67 25.82 7.69
CA ALA A 30 -3.66 25.68 6.64
C ALA A 30 -3.21 24.70 5.54
N VAL A 31 -1.94 24.78 5.10
CA VAL A 31 -1.38 23.86 4.11
C VAL A 31 -1.36 22.42 4.64
N VAL A 32 -0.92 22.23 5.90
CA VAL A 32 -0.92 20.89 6.52
C VAL A 32 -2.34 20.34 6.66
N ALA A 33 -3.31 21.19 7.07
CA ALA A 33 -4.71 20.77 7.19
C ALA A 33 -5.30 20.37 5.83
N LEU A 34 -5.03 21.14 4.77
CA LEU A 34 -5.48 20.81 3.41
C LEU A 34 -4.83 19.53 2.88
N ALA A 35 -3.52 19.34 3.12
CA ALA A 35 -2.83 18.12 2.73
C ALA A 35 -3.39 16.88 3.46
N THR A 36 -3.66 17.01 4.76
CA THR A 36 -4.26 15.95 5.56
C THR A 36 -5.68 15.61 5.07
N LEU A 37 -6.48 16.63 4.81
CA LEU A 37 -7.84 16.47 4.27
C LEU A 37 -7.81 15.79 2.89
N TYR A 38 -6.88 16.18 2.02
CA TYR A 38 -6.70 15.58 0.71
C TYR A 38 -6.37 14.09 0.82
N VAL A 39 -5.36 13.74 1.63
CA VAL A 39 -4.98 12.34 1.84
C VAL A 39 -6.14 11.54 2.43
N TRP A 40 -6.83 12.08 3.44
CA TRP A 40 -7.99 11.43 4.04
C TRP A 40 -9.11 11.18 3.02
N ALA A 41 -9.42 12.15 2.16
CA ALA A 41 -10.40 12.01 1.10
C ALA A 41 -10.01 10.91 0.09
N MET A 42 -8.73 10.83 -0.31
CA MET A 42 -8.23 9.79 -1.22
C MET A 42 -8.28 8.39 -0.61
N PHE A 43 -8.06 8.26 0.70
CA PHE A 43 -8.23 6.99 1.41
C PHE A 43 -9.70 6.56 1.53
N SER A 44 -10.60 7.53 1.76
CA SER A 44 -12.03 7.25 1.94
C SER A 44 -12.74 6.94 0.63
N TRP A 45 -12.21 7.42 -0.50
CA TRP A 45 -12.82 7.23 -1.80
C TRP A 45 -12.15 6.07 -2.55
N SER A 46 -12.97 5.14 -3.06
CA SER A 46 -12.54 4.13 -4.03
C SER A 46 -13.02 4.56 -5.43
N TYR A 47 -12.10 4.65 -6.38
CA TYR A 47 -12.42 4.96 -7.77
C TYR A 47 -13.20 3.81 -8.43
N SER A 48 -12.79 2.59 -8.15
CA SER A 48 -13.40 1.36 -8.65
C SER A 48 -13.26 0.27 -7.60
N SER A 49 -14.20 -0.65 -7.54
CA SER A 49 -14.11 -1.86 -6.72
C SER A 49 -14.59 -3.06 -7.54
N GLY A 50 -14.00 -4.22 -7.30
CA GLY A 50 -14.35 -5.41 -8.05
C GLY A 50 -13.69 -6.67 -7.52
N GLU A 51 -13.95 -7.77 -8.21
CA GLU A 51 -13.30 -9.05 -7.91
C GLU A 51 -12.46 -9.50 -9.11
N ARG A 52 -11.28 -10.05 -8.84
CA ARG A 52 -10.45 -10.71 -9.85
C ARG A 52 -10.02 -12.07 -9.38
N ALA A 53 -10.20 -13.07 -10.24
CA ALA A 53 -9.81 -14.45 -9.96
C ALA A 53 -8.55 -14.82 -10.73
N GLY A 54 -7.65 -15.52 -10.04
CA GLY A 54 -6.38 -15.95 -10.61
C GLY A 54 -5.60 -16.81 -9.65
N TRP A 55 -4.40 -17.24 -10.07
CA TRP A 55 -3.46 -17.98 -9.21
C TRP A 55 -2.44 -17.05 -8.60
N VAL A 56 -2.26 -17.12 -7.28
CA VAL A 56 -1.25 -16.34 -6.57
C VAL A 56 0.13 -16.85 -6.96
N GLN A 57 0.92 -16.01 -7.66
CA GLN A 57 2.26 -16.37 -8.12
C GLN A 57 3.35 -15.80 -7.23
N LYS A 58 3.15 -14.59 -6.74
CA LYS A 58 4.15 -13.89 -5.93
C LYS A 58 3.45 -13.10 -4.85
N PHE A 59 4.02 -13.15 -3.65
CA PHE A 59 3.54 -12.36 -2.53
C PHE A 59 4.70 -12.08 -1.58
N SER A 60 4.97 -10.84 -1.28
CA SER A 60 6.12 -10.44 -0.45
C SER A 60 5.89 -9.10 0.23
N LYS A 61 6.46 -8.92 1.40
CA LYS A 61 6.49 -7.62 2.09
C LYS A 61 7.64 -6.80 1.56
N LYS A 62 7.34 -5.66 0.95
CA LYS A 62 8.30 -4.74 0.35
C LYS A 62 8.23 -3.36 0.98
N GLY A 63 9.29 -2.59 0.80
CA GLY A 63 9.40 -1.21 1.24
C GLY A 63 10.55 -0.97 2.19
N TRP A 64 11.14 0.20 2.10
CA TRP A 64 12.30 0.59 2.93
C TRP A 64 11.85 1.24 4.23
N ILE A 65 11.04 2.29 4.13
CA ILE A 65 10.47 3.01 5.28
C ILE A 65 9.04 2.53 5.52
N CYS A 66 8.22 2.56 4.47
CA CYS A 66 6.83 2.10 4.50
C CYS A 66 6.79 0.68 3.92
N LYS A 67 6.51 -0.32 4.77
CA LYS A 67 6.44 -1.71 4.34
C LYS A 67 5.00 -2.08 4.02
N THR A 68 4.73 -2.44 2.77
CA THR A 68 3.45 -2.93 2.28
C THR A 68 3.58 -4.36 1.76
N TRP A 69 2.50 -5.11 1.77
CA TRP A 69 2.44 -6.41 1.15
C TRP A 69 2.09 -6.23 -0.34
N GLU A 70 2.95 -6.75 -1.20
CA GLU A 70 2.79 -6.67 -2.65
C GLU A 70 2.74 -8.05 -3.26
N GLY A 71 1.76 -8.27 -4.14
CA GLY A 71 1.55 -9.56 -4.78
C GLY A 71 1.18 -9.44 -6.25
N GLU A 72 1.23 -10.59 -6.92
CA GLU A 72 0.81 -10.75 -8.30
C GLU A 72 -0.04 -12.02 -8.42
N ILE A 73 -1.23 -11.89 -9.04
CA ILE A 73 -1.98 -13.05 -9.51
C ILE A 73 -1.87 -13.18 -11.02
N ALA A 74 -1.76 -14.43 -11.48
CA ALA A 74 -1.90 -14.74 -12.88
C ALA A 74 -3.38 -14.94 -13.20
N LEU A 75 -3.91 -14.14 -14.11
CA LEU A 75 -5.29 -14.25 -14.55
C LEU A 75 -5.46 -15.47 -15.47
N VAL A 76 -6.68 -15.99 -15.49
CA VAL A 76 -7.07 -17.05 -16.44
C VAL A 76 -7.19 -16.43 -17.82
N THR A 77 -6.30 -16.80 -18.72
CA THR A 77 -6.31 -16.35 -20.11
C THR A 77 -6.73 -17.49 -21.03
N MET A 78 -7.26 -17.16 -22.20
CA MET A 78 -7.56 -18.16 -23.23
C MET A 78 -6.30 -18.84 -23.74
N PRO A 79 -6.36 -20.13 -24.14
CA PRO A 79 -5.22 -20.81 -24.76
C PRO A 79 -4.67 -20.01 -25.95
N GLY A 80 -3.34 -19.78 -25.96
CA GLY A 80 -2.67 -19.04 -27.04
C GLY A 80 -2.53 -17.52 -26.80
N THR A 81 -3.05 -16.98 -25.72
CA THR A 81 -2.83 -15.57 -25.34
C THR A 81 -1.74 -15.45 -24.27
N ALA A 82 -1.05 -14.30 -24.25
CA ALA A 82 -0.06 -14.02 -23.22
C ALA A 82 -0.73 -13.98 -21.84
N GLN A 83 -0.08 -14.57 -20.84
CA GLN A 83 -0.58 -14.59 -19.48
C GLN A 83 -0.60 -13.16 -18.90
N GLU A 84 -1.80 -12.67 -18.60
CA GLU A 84 -1.98 -11.37 -17.96
C GLU A 84 -1.71 -11.50 -16.45
N LYS A 85 -0.87 -10.61 -15.92
CA LYS A 85 -0.58 -10.50 -14.49
C LYS A 85 -1.31 -9.30 -13.91
N PHE A 86 -1.89 -9.50 -12.75
CA PHE A 86 -2.54 -8.43 -12.00
C PHE A 86 -1.75 -8.19 -10.71
N PRO A 87 -0.99 -7.09 -10.65
CA PRO A 87 -0.28 -6.70 -9.44
C PRO A 87 -1.25 -6.02 -8.45
N PHE A 88 -1.07 -6.27 -7.16
CA PHE A 88 -1.93 -5.74 -6.11
C PHE A 88 -1.16 -5.47 -4.82
N THR A 89 -1.70 -4.57 -3.99
CA THR A 89 -1.19 -4.19 -2.67
C THR A 89 -2.16 -4.66 -1.58
N VAL A 90 -1.65 -5.09 -0.43
CA VAL A 90 -2.45 -5.48 0.74
C VAL A 90 -1.95 -4.72 1.97
N TRP A 91 -2.90 -4.17 2.72
CA TRP A 91 -2.62 -3.43 3.96
C TRP A 91 -2.97 -4.21 5.21
N ASP A 92 -4.06 -5.00 5.17
CA ASP A 92 -4.50 -5.80 6.31
C ASP A 92 -3.63 -7.06 6.45
N GLU A 93 -2.94 -7.20 7.57
CA GLU A 93 -2.10 -8.36 7.88
C GLU A 93 -2.90 -9.69 7.90
N ARG A 94 -4.20 -9.63 8.23
CA ARG A 94 -5.06 -10.83 8.21
C ARG A 94 -5.32 -11.28 6.78
N VAL A 95 -5.61 -10.34 5.88
CA VAL A 95 -5.78 -10.62 4.45
C VAL A 95 -4.46 -11.11 3.86
N ALA A 96 -3.34 -10.51 4.26
CA ALA A 96 -2.01 -10.94 3.84
C ALA A 96 -1.71 -12.39 4.28
N ALA A 97 -2.05 -12.77 5.50
CA ALA A 97 -1.89 -14.14 5.99
C ALA A 97 -2.76 -15.14 5.20
N GLN A 98 -4.00 -14.77 4.86
CA GLN A 98 -4.89 -15.60 4.06
C GLN A 98 -4.35 -15.80 2.63
N ILE A 99 -3.84 -14.73 2.00
CA ILE A 99 -3.22 -14.81 0.67
C ILE A 99 -1.97 -15.69 0.70
N ASN A 100 -1.14 -15.54 1.74
CA ASN A 100 0.06 -16.36 1.90
C ASN A 100 -0.28 -17.85 2.05
N ALA A 101 -1.34 -18.19 2.79
CA ALA A 101 -1.84 -19.56 2.92
C ALA A 101 -2.45 -20.11 1.61
N ALA A 102 -2.81 -19.21 0.69
CA ALA A 102 -3.38 -19.55 -0.61
C ALA A 102 -2.34 -19.47 -1.76
N MET A 103 -1.04 -19.40 -1.44
CA MET A 103 0.02 -19.37 -2.46
C MET A 103 -0.07 -20.59 -3.39
N GLY A 104 0.02 -20.33 -4.69
CA GLY A 104 -0.11 -21.37 -5.73
C GLY A 104 -1.52 -21.88 -5.96
N LYS A 105 -2.51 -21.40 -5.22
CA LYS A 105 -3.92 -21.78 -5.39
C LYS A 105 -4.68 -20.73 -6.19
N ARG A 106 -5.82 -21.11 -6.72
CA ARG A 106 -6.76 -20.21 -7.36
C ARG A 106 -7.56 -19.46 -6.30
N VAL A 107 -7.54 -18.14 -6.38
CA VAL A 107 -8.26 -17.25 -5.46
C VAL A 107 -9.09 -16.23 -6.22
N SER A 108 -10.15 -15.73 -5.60
CA SER A 108 -10.83 -14.50 -5.98
C SER A 108 -10.44 -13.41 -4.98
N LEU A 109 -9.84 -12.35 -5.50
CA LEU A 109 -9.43 -11.18 -4.72
C LEU A 109 -10.48 -10.08 -4.88
N HIS A 110 -10.99 -9.58 -3.77
CA HIS A 110 -11.78 -8.35 -3.75
C HIS A 110 -10.84 -7.17 -3.58
N TYR A 111 -10.90 -6.23 -4.53
CA TYR A 111 -10.00 -5.07 -4.55
C TYR A 111 -10.76 -3.75 -4.66
N ASP A 112 -10.15 -2.71 -4.12
CA ASP A 112 -10.50 -1.31 -4.34
C ASP A 112 -9.38 -0.62 -5.09
N GLU A 113 -9.72 0.11 -6.14
CA GLU A 113 -8.77 0.94 -6.86
C GLU A 113 -8.70 2.32 -6.20
N LYS A 114 -7.52 2.70 -5.71
CA LYS A 114 -7.21 4.00 -5.13
C LYS A 114 -6.40 4.83 -6.11
N VAL A 115 -6.93 5.99 -6.47
CA VAL A 115 -6.29 6.90 -7.44
C VAL A 115 -5.92 8.19 -6.72
N GLY A 116 -4.75 8.76 -7.04
CA GLY A 116 -4.34 10.06 -6.52
C GLY A 116 -3.56 10.04 -5.20
N LEU A 117 -3.19 8.86 -4.70
CA LEU A 117 -2.31 8.77 -3.54
C LEU A 117 -0.87 9.18 -3.91
N PRO A 118 -0.23 10.07 -3.16
CA PRO A 118 1.11 10.52 -3.46
C PRO A 118 2.15 9.48 -3.04
N GLY A 119 3.08 9.17 -3.97
CA GLY A 119 4.23 8.30 -3.70
C GLY A 119 3.89 6.81 -3.54
N THR A 120 4.91 6.02 -3.22
CA THR A 120 4.86 4.55 -3.08
C THR A 120 4.77 4.07 -1.63
N CYS A 121 4.68 4.99 -0.66
CA CYS A 121 4.56 4.65 0.76
C CYS A 121 3.25 3.91 1.09
N PHE A 122 2.25 4.12 0.27
CA PHE A 122 0.92 3.53 0.48
C PHE A 122 0.67 2.27 -0.35
N GLY A 123 1.63 1.87 -1.17
CA GLY A 123 1.58 0.71 -2.06
C GLY A 123 2.25 0.99 -3.40
N GLU A 124 2.79 -0.04 -4.02
CA GLU A 124 3.36 0.06 -5.37
C GLU A 124 2.27 0.10 -6.44
N THR A 125 1.06 -0.43 -6.10
CA THR A 125 -0.06 -0.51 -7.03
C THR A 125 -1.26 0.30 -6.55
N ARG A 126 -2.17 0.60 -7.48
CA ARG A 126 -3.44 1.27 -7.17
C ARG A 126 -4.50 0.33 -6.64
N TYR A 127 -4.31 -1.00 -6.82
CA TYR A 127 -5.28 -2.02 -6.48
C TYR A 127 -5.03 -2.56 -5.08
N TRP A 128 -5.91 -2.22 -4.16
CA TRP A 128 -5.80 -2.56 -2.76
C TRP A 128 -6.75 -3.70 -2.43
N VAL A 129 -6.18 -4.85 -2.09
CA VAL A 129 -6.96 -6.03 -1.77
C VAL A 129 -7.34 -6.03 -0.30
N ASN A 130 -8.65 -6.07 -0.04
CA ASN A 130 -9.28 -6.11 1.28
C ASN A 130 -9.99 -7.44 1.55
N GLY A 131 -10.07 -8.35 0.59
CA GLY A 131 -10.66 -9.66 0.81
C GLY A 131 -10.11 -10.71 -0.15
N VAL A 132 -10.00 -11.92 0.33
CA VAL A 132 -9.61 -13.10 -0.45
C VAL A 132 -10.59 -14.23 -0.19
N LYS A 133 -11.01 -14.89 -1.26
CA LYS A 133 -11.81 -16.12 -1.21
C LYS A 133 -11.07 -17.19 -2.00
N ALA A 134 -10.85 -18.35 -1.39
CA ALA A 134 -10.38 -19.50 -2.16
C ALA A 134 -11.49 -19.93 -3.13
N VAL A 135 -11.14 -20.05 -4.39
CA VAL A 135 -12.05 -20.58 -5.41
C VAL A 135 -11.83 -22.08 -5.47
N GLU A 136 -12.87 -22.84 -5.14
CA GLU A 136 -12.85 -24.28 -5.33
C GLU A 136 -12.77 -24.58 -6.82
N GLU A 137 -11.78 -25.38 -7.23
CA GLU A 137 -11.65 -25.77 -8.62
C GLU A 137 -12.84 -26.67 -9.01
N ILE A 138 -13.71 -26.16 -9.84
CA ILE A 138 -14.76 -26.99 -10.45
C ILE A 138 -14.04 -27.97 -11.39
N PRO A 139 -14.15 -29.30 -11.18
CA PRO A 139 -13.54 -30.26 -12.08
C PRO A 139 -14.06 -30.03 -13.50
N LEU A 140 -13.14 -29.81 -14.44
CA LEU A 140 -13.43 -29.47 -15.85
C LEU A 140 -14.14 -30.58 -16.64
N ALA A 141 -14.35 -31.73 -16.03
CA ALA A 141 -15.13 -32.82 -16.63
C ALA A 141 -15.90 -33.60 -15.55
N PRO A 142 -17.20 -33.90 -15.76
CA PRO A 142 -17.92 -34.82 -14.88
C PRO A 142 -17.30 -36.22 -14.99
N GLY A 143 -16.68 -36.70 -13.90
CA GLY A 143 -16.09 -38.03 -13.82
C GLY A 143 -14.59 -38.10 -13.55
N ILE A 144 -13.86 -37.01 -13.63
CA ILE A 144 -12.46 -36.97 -13.18
C ILE A 144 -12.45 -36.54 -11.71
N VAL A 145 -12.39 -37.52 -10.82
CA VAL A 145 -12.11 -37.29 -9.41
C VAL A 145 -10.61 -36.98 -9.32
N VAL A 146 -10.25 -35.71 -9.12
CA VAL A 146 -8.87 -35.39 -8.71
C VAL A 146 -8.70 -35.98 -7.31
N PRO A 147 -7.79 -36.93 -7.08
CA PRO A 147 -7.56 -37.45 -5.75
C PRO A 147 -7.16 -36.29 -4.83
N ALA A 148 -7.82 -36.17 -3.67
CA ALA A 148 -7.40 -35.22 -2.65
C ALA A 148 -5.90 -35.36 -2.42
N PRO A 149 -5.14 -34.23 -2.30
CA PRO A 149 -3.71 -34.32 -1.98
C PRO A 149 -3.55 -35.19 -0.75
N ALA A 150 -2.72 -36.24 -0.89
CA ALA A 150 -2.44 -37.15 0.22
C ALA A 150 -2.00 -36.33 1.44
N PRO A 151 -2.45 -36.67 2.66
CA PRO A 151 -2.02 -35.99 3.86
C PRO A 151 -0.49 -35.96 3.87
N ALA A 152 0.08 -34.78 4.10
CA ALA A 152 1.52 -34.59 4.10
C ALA A 152 2.17 -35.65 5.00
N VAL A 153 2.99 -36.51 4.41
CA VAL A 153 3.80 -37.47 5.16
C VAL A 153 4.63 -36.66 6.15
N PRO A 154 4.62 -36.99 7.45
CA PRO A 154 5.44 -36.30 8.43
C PRO A 154 6.90 -36.34 7.96
N ALA A 155 7.52 -35.16 7.87
CA ALA A 155 8.92 -35.07 7.48
C ALA A 155 9.76 -35.96 8.43
N LEU A 156 10.48 -36.89 7.85
CA LEU A 156 11.47 -37.68 8.57
C LEU A 156 12.46 -36.75 9.28
N PRO A 157 12.84 -37.02 10.53
CA PRO A 157 13.83 -36.20 11.23
C PRO A 157 15.12 -36.13 10.40
N GLN A 158 15.52 -34.91 10.07
CA GLN A 158 16.78 -34.66 9.39
C GLN A 158 17.93 -35.11 10.32
N ALA A 159 18.78 -36.00 9.82
CA ALA A 159 19.99 -36.39 10.53
C ALA A 159 20.87 -35.17 10.81
N PRO A 160 21.54 -35.10 11.99
CA PRO A 160 22.39 -33.97 12.33
C PRO A 160 23.57 -33.88 11.35
N ALA A 161 23.81 -32.67 10.84
CA ALA A 161 24.93 -32.37 9.96
C ALA A 161 26.25 -32.63 10.71
N ALA A 162 27.15 -33.39 10.07
CA ALA A 162 28.46 -33.66 10.61
C ALA A 162 29.30 -32.38 10.74
N PRO A 163 30.05 -32.18 11.83
CA PRO A 163 30.93 -31.05 12.01
C PRO A 163 32.13 -31.11 11.07
N LYS A 164 32.46 -29.94 10.46
CA LYS A 164 33.73 -29.72 9.76
C LYS A 164 34.78 -29.27 10.75
#